data_f5662f259d92b72b5f0eb80c2a71525a
#
_entry.id   f5662f259d92b72b5f0eb80c2a71525a
#
_cell.length_a   1.000
_cell.length_b   1.000
_cell.length_c   1.000
_cell.angle_alpha   90.00
_cell.angle_beta   90.00
_cell.angle_gamma   90.00
#
_symmetry.space_group_name_H-M   'P 1'
#
loop_
_entity.id
_entity.type
_entity.pdbx_description
1 polymer ?
#
loop_
_entity_poly.entity_id
_entity_poly.type
_entity_poly.pdbx_seq_one_letter_code
_entity_poly.pdbx_strand_id
1 'polypeptide(L)'
;PLFDFLSECPMETETFRCRDVTRPCRARVYSASMMATTVGQQQLVAARAAFAEGDVQSLAVLPLPLQHSWQRSRAAGVQPGQEPYYPPLQGDGLRLSDPEDRRLARCVQPELEQLWAAFGGRGWTMFCANREGLVIAQQAHGLEDAPLLRPIQVGRRLGEAEIGTTAPAVSLADDVPALVRGNEHYLQRFAPVFCLSEPLHDLDGQVCGAIDITGLGE
;
A
#
# COMPACT_ATOMS: atom_id res chain seq x y z
N PRO A 1 -18.81 -4.84 5.95
CA PRO A 1 -19.06 -3.70 6.89
C PRO A 1 -18.10 -2.54 6.66
N LEU A 2 -16.77 -2.78 6.46
CA LEU A 2 -15.81 -1.69 6.18
C LEU A 2 -15.97 -1.14 4.77
N PHE A 3 -16.30 -1.99 3.83
CA PHE A 3 -16.54 -1.65 2.42
C PHE A 3 -17.82 -0.82 2.20
N ASP A 4 -18.89 -1.17 2.92
CA ASP A 4 -20.15 -0.43 2.81
C ASP A 4 -19.99 0.99 3.37
N PHE A 5 -19.14 1.16 4.37
CA PHE A 5 -18.89 2.45 5.01
C PHE A 5 -18.03 3.40 4.14
N LEU A 6 -17.05 2.87 3.40
CA LEU A 6 -16.23 3.69 2.49
C LEU A 6 -17.01 4.14 1.24
N SER A 7 -18.08 3.41 0.86
CA SER A 7 -18.99 3.81 -0.22
C SER A 7 -20.04 4.86 0.20
N GLU A 8 -20.30 5.00 1.50
CA GLU A 8 -21.29 5.93 2.06
C GLU A 8 -20.67 7.19 2.69
N CYS A 9 -19.33 7.27 2.76
CA CYS A 9 -18.68 8.49 3.23
C CYS A 9 -18.88 9.59 2.17
N PRO A 10 -19.63 10.67 2.46
CA PRO A 10 -19.76 11.79 1.54
C PRO A 10 -18.44 12.59 1.55
N MET A 11 -17.41 12.02 0.93
CA MET A 11 -16.22 12.78 0.57
C MET A 11 -16.59 13.65 -0.63
N GLU A 12 -17.28 14.76 -0.34
CA GLU A 12 -17.28 15.88 -1.27
C GLU A 12 -15.81 16.20 -1.59
N THR A 13 -15.57 16.51 -2.84
CA THR A 13 -14.27 16.87 -3.42
C THR A 13 -13.61 18.02 -2.65
N GLU A 14 -13.16 17.78 -1.43
CA GLU A 14 -12.32 18.70 -0.72
C GLU A 14 -10.89 18.55 -1.21
N THR A 15 -10.45 19.55 -1.91
CA THR A 15 -9.04 19.76 -2.24
C THR A 15 -8.26 19.81 -0.94
N PHE A 16 -7.37 18.85 -0.73
CA PHE A 16 -6.42 18.88 0.39
C PHE A 16 -5.65 20.19 0.35
N ARG A 17 -6.01 21.13 1.21
CA ARG A 17 -5.30 22.39 1.38
C ARG A 17 -4.30 22.23 2.50
N CYS A 18 -3.09 21.86 2.15
CA CYS A 18 -1.98 22.04 3.08
C CYS A 18 -1.80 23.56 3.33
N ARG A 19 -2.06 24.03 4.56
CA ARG A 19 -2.12 25.46 4.92
C ARG A 19 -0.81 26.23 4.69
N ASP A 20 0.30 25.52 4.43
CA ASP A 20 1.65 26.10 4.31
C ASP A 20 2.41 25.67 3.05
N VAL A 21 1.73 25.19 2.01
CA VAL A 21 2.39 24.72 0.79
C VAL A 21 1.79 25.43 -0.40
N THR A 22 2.65 26.03 -1.21
CA THR A 22 2.27 26.74 -2.46
C THR A 22 1.66 25.81 -3.52
N ARG A 23 1.56 24.49 -3.25
CA ARG A 23 0.98 23.49 -4.15
C ARG A 23 0.18 22.45 -3.35
N PRO A 24 -1.15 22.41 -3.49
CA PRO A 24 -2.00 21.37 -2.87
C PRO A 24 -1.85 20.02 -3.59
N CYS A 25 -1.89 18.91 -2.83
CA CYS A 25 -2.13 17.58 -3.38
C CYS A 25 -3.64 17.38 -3.63
N ARG A 26 -4.01 16.66 -4.68
CA ARG A 26 -5.41 16.27 -4.95
C ARG A 26 -5.55 14.76 -4.81
N ALA A 27 -6.52 14.31 -4.01
CA ALA A 27 -7.03 12.95 -4.13
C ALA A 27 -8.04 12.91 -5.28
N ARG A 28 -7.90 11.98 -6.20
CA ARG A 28 -8.94 11.66 -7.18
C ARG A 28 -9.89 10.67 -6.54
N VAL A 29 -11.14 11.08 -6.31
CA VAL A 29 -12.18 10.13 -5.92
C VAL A 29 -12.52 9.27 -7.14
N TYR A 30 -12.02 8.07 -7.16
CA TYR A 30 -12.49 7.05 -8.08
C TYR A 30 -13.75 6.41 -7.48
N SER A 31 -14.84 6.34 -8.26
CA SER A 31 -15.97 5.52 -7.86
C SER A 31 -15.46 4.09 -7.66
N ALA A 32 -15.66 3.57 -6.45
CA ALA A 32 -15.11 2.29 -6.02
C ALA A 32 -15.77 1.11 -6.74
N SER A 33 -15.50 0.95 -8.03
CA SER A 33 -15.56 -0.35 -8.66
C SER A 33 -14.25 -1.08 -8.33
N MET A 34 -13.96 -1.19 -7.04
CA MET A 34 -12.88 -2.05 -6.56
C MET A 34 -13.22 -3.47 -6.96
N MET A 35 -12.49 -4.00 -7.94
CA MET A 35 -12.61 -5.38 -8.38
C MET A 35 -12.13 -6.28 -7.25
N ALA A 36 -13.05 -6.61 -6.31
CA ALA A 36 -12.82 -7.72 -5.42
C ALA A 36 -12.67 -8.96 -6.30
N THR A 37 -11.51 -9.59 -6.27
CA THR A 37 -11.34 -10.89 -6.91
C THR A 37 -12.31 -11.87 -6.27
N THR A 38 -13.20 -12.45 -7.07
CA THR A 38 -14.06 -13.58 -6.66
C THR A 38 -13.28 -14.89 -6.65
N VAL A 39 -11.97 -14.83 -6.91
CA VAL A 39 -11.08 -16.00 -6.98
C VAL A 39 -10.84 -16.56 -5.58
N GLY A 40 -11.05 -17.86 -5.43
CA GLY A 40 -10.79 -18.54 -4.16
C GLY A 40 -9.31 -18.51 -3.76
N GLN A 41 -9.04 -18.41 -2.46
CA GLN A 41 -7.66 -18.34 -1.94
C GLN A 41 -6.78 -19.52 -2.40
N GLN A 42 -7.36 -20.71 -2.56
CA GLN A 42 -6.64 -21.89 -3.07
C GLN A 42 -6.22 -21.74 -4.55
N GLN A 43 -7.06 -21.11 -5.38
CA GLN A 43 -6.71 -20.82 -6.77
C GLN A 43 -5.54 -19.85 -6.87
N LEU A 44 -5.49 -18.83 -5.99
CA LEU A 44 -4.38 -17.88 -5.93
C LEU A 44 -3.07 -18.57 -5.52
N VAL A 45 -3.13 -19.51 -4.57
CA VAL A 45 -1.95 -20.32 -4.18
C VAL A 45 -1.42 -21.14 -5.37
N ALA A 46 -2.32 -21.82 -6.08
CA ALA A 46 -1.94 -22.62 -7.26
C ALA A 46 -1.39 -21.74 -8.38
N ALA A 47 -2.03 -20.60 -8.67
CA ALA A 47 -1.59 -19.66 -9.68
C ALA A 47 -0.19 -19.10 -9.36
N ARG A 48 0.06 -18.75 -8.09
CA ARG A 48 1.36 -18.24 -7.66
C ARG A 48 2.47 -19.29 -7.82
N ALA A 49 2.21 -20.55 -7.47
CA ALA A 49 3.15 -21.65 -7.65
C ALA A 49 3.46 -21.86 -9.14
N ALA A 50 2.45 -21.96 -9.98
CA ALA A 50 2.62 -22.13 -11.44
C ALA A 50 3.37 -20.93 -12.08
N PHE A 51 3.03 -19.70 -11.65
CA PHE A 51 3.72 -18.50 -12.13
C PHE A 51 5.20 -18.48 -11.73
N ALA A 52 5.53 -18.90 -10.51
CA ALA A 52 6.92 -18.99 -10.06
C ALA A 52 7.74 -19.96 -10.93
N GLU A 53 7.12 -21.03 -11.40
CA GLU A 53 7.74 -22.03 -12.32
C GLU A 53 7.76 -21.58 -13.78
N GLY A 54 7.13 -20.44 -14.13
CA GLY A 54 7.20 -19.84 -15.46
C GLY A 54 5.88 -19.82 -16.24
N ASP A 55 4.80 -20.38 -15.71
CA ASP A 55 3.48 -20.32 -16.34
C ASP A 55 2.85 -18.94 -16.20
N VAL A 56 3.05 -18.09 -17.22
CA VAL A 56 2.48 -16.74 -17.27
C VAL A 56 0.95 -16.75 -17.41
N GLN A 57 0.36 -17.82 -17.96
CA GLN A 57 -1.10 -17.90 -18.13
C GLN A 57 -1.83 -18.05 -16.79
N SER A 58 -1.15 -18.57 -15.78
CA SER A 58 -1.67 -18.65 -14.41
C SER A 58 -2.04 -17.29 -13.81
N LEU A 59 -1.50 -16.18 -14.33
CA LEU A 59 -1.84 -14.82 -13.90
C LEU A 59 -3.27 -14.41 -14.26
N ALA A 60 -3.93 -15.08 -15.21
CA ALA A 60 -5.27 -14.72 -15.67
C ALA A 60 -6.36 -14.71 -14.57
N VAL A 61 -6.08 -15.33 -13.43
CA VAL A 61 -6.97 -15.31 -12.24
C VAL A 61 -6.93 -13.99 -11.48
N LEU A 62 -5.92 -13.15 -11.70
CA LEU A 62 -5.71 -11.88 -11.02
C LEU A 62 -6.25 -10.71 -11.84
N PRO A 63 -6.69 -9.61 -11.21
CA PRO A 63 -6.88 -8.32 -11.89
C PRO A 63 -5.58 -7.83 -12.51
N LEU A 64 -5.69 -7.08 -13.59
CA LEU A 64 -4.53 -6.64 -14.37
C LEU A 64 -3.43 -5.92 -13.55
N PRO A 65 -3.75 -4.99 -12.61
CA PRO A 65 -2.71 -4.37 -11.79
C PRO A 65 -1.93 -5.38 -10.92
N LEU A 66 -2.62 -6.42 -10.41
CA LEU A 66 -1.94 -7.47 -9.64
C LEU A 66 -1.10 -8.40 -10.53
N GLN A 67 -1.53 -8.67 -11.77
CA GLN A 67 -0.70 -9.38 -12.75
C GLN A 67 0.61 -8.64 -13.00
N HIS A 68 0.53 -7.33 -13.24
CA HIS A 68 1.69 -6.47 -13.43
C HIS A 68 2.62 -6.49 -12.20
N SER A 69 2.03 -6.38 -11.01
CA SER A 69 2.79 -6.38 -9.77
C SER A 69 3.51 -7.72 -9.51
N TRP A 70 2.85 -8.85 -9.77
CA TRP A 70 3.51 -10.16 -9.66
C TRP A 70 4.65 -10.31 -10.67
N GLN A 71 4.47 -9.79 -11.90
CA GLN A 71 5.52 -9.79 -12.92
C GLN A 71 6.71 -8.92 -12.50
N ARG A 72 6.48 -7.71 -11.96
CA ARG A 72 7.54 -6.82 -11.45
C ARG A 72 8.26 -7.45 -10.25
N SER A 73 7.52 -8.03 -9.31
CA SER A 73 8.08 -8.72 -8.14
C SER A 73 9.00 -9.87 -8.57
N ARG A 74 8.55 -10.72 -9.52
CA ARG A 74 9.35 -11.82 -10.06
C ARG A 74 10.58 -11.30 -10.82
N ALA A 75 10.42 -10.27 -11.66
CA ALA A 75 11.52 -9.67 -12.42
C ALA A 75 12.59 -9.07 -11.49
N ALA A 76 12.20 -8.57 -10.32
CA ALA A 76 13.11 -8.12 -9.28
C ALA A 76 13.79 -9.28 -8.50
N GLY A 77 13.47 -10.53 -8.82
CA GLY A 77 14.07 -11.72 -8.19
C GLY A 77 13.39 -12.19 -6.91
N VAL A 78 12.25 -11.60 -6.54
CA VAL A 78 11.49 -12.03 -5.36
C VAL A 78 10.92 -13.44 -5.59
N GLN A 79 11.08 -14.32 -4.60
CA GLN A 79 10.52 -15.67 -4.63
C GLN A 79 9.32 -15.76 -3.67
N PRO A 80 8.22 -16.44 -4.06
CA PRO A 80 7.00 -16.48 -3.23
C PRO A 80 7.21 -17.01 -1.80
N GLY A 81 8.13 -17.95 -1.64
CA GLY A 81 8.41 -18.61 -0.35
C GLY A 81 9.51 -17.95 0.48
N GLN A 82 10.13 -16.87 0.00
CA GLN A 82 11.19 -16.21 0.77
C GLN A 82 10.62 -15.36 1.91
N GLU A 83 11.45 -15.08 2.92
CA GLU A 83 11.14 -14.07 3.92
C GLU A 83 11.25 -12.66 3.31
N PRO A 84 10.38 -11.72 3.74
CA PRO A 84 10.45 -10.34 3.28
C PRO A 84 11.82 -9.73 3.61
N TYR A 85 12.42 -9.06 2.63
CA TYR A 85 13.64 -8.32 2.86
C TYR A 85 13.31 -6.87 3.24
N TYR A 86 13.79 -6.43 4.37
CA TYR A 86 13.62 -5.07 4.83
C TYR A 86 14.97 -4.34 4.84
N PRO A 87 15.24 -3.45 3.86
CA PRO A 87 16.47 -2.66 3.86
C PRO A 87 16.61 -1.88 5.18
N PRO A 88 17.84 -1.49 5.57
CA PRO A 88 18.04 -0.59 6.70
C PRO A 88 17.18 0.68 6.57
N LEU A 89 16.77 1.25 7.72
CA LEU A 89 16.05 2.52 7.73
C LEU A 89 16.90 3.61 7.07
N GLN A 90 16.26 4.43 6.24
CA GLN A 90 16.89 5.60 5.65
C GLN A 90 16.77 6.78 6.63
N GLY A 91 17.87 7.52 6.81
CA GLY A 91 17.98 8.57 7.80
C GLY A 91 18.27 8.05 9.20
N ASP A 92 18.17 8.91 10.19
CA ASP A 92 18.34 8.57 11.61
C ASP A 92 17.02 8.07 12.27
N GLY A 93 16.11 7.53 11.45
CA GLY A 93 14.82 6.94 11.87
C GLY A 93 13.76 7.96 12.29
N LEU A 94 14.14 9.22 12.50
CA LEU A 94 13.24 10.31 12.91
C LEU A 94 13.26 11.49 11.94
N ARG A 95 14.18 11.53 10.98
CA ARG A 95 14.33 12.66 10.05
C ARG A 95 14.47 12.15 8.61
N LEU A 96 13.46 12.42 7.82
CA LEU A 96 13.53 12.26 6.38
C LEU A 96 14.61 13.22 5.82
N SER A 97 15.52 12.71 5.01
CA SER A 97 16.61 13.50 4.42
C SER A 97 16.12 14.41 3.31
N ASP A 98 15.15 13.94 2.50
CA ASP A 98 14.61 14.68 1.38
C ASP A 98 13.66 15.80 1.83
N PRO A 99 13.82 17.05 1.34
CA PRO A 99 12.89 18.14 1.63
C PRO A 99 11.48 17.91 1.07
N GLU A 100 11.35 17.22 -0.07
CA GLU A 100 10.04 16.91 -0.67
C GLU A 100 9.28 15.88 0.18
N ASP A 101 9.97 14.82 0.65
CA ASP A 101 9.41 13.85 1.57
C ASP A 101 8.93 14.51 2.87
N ARG A 102 9.73 15.44 3.43
CA ARG A 102 9.33 16.19 4.63
C ARG A 102 8.11 17.07 4.39
N ARG A 103 7.99 17.62 3.18
CA ARG A 103 6.83 18.44 2.78
C ARG A 103 5.60 17.55 2.67
N LEU A 104 5.67 16.45 1.91
CA LEU A 104 4.56 15.52 1.74
C LEU A 104 4.13 14.94 3.09
N ALA A 105 5.06 14.51 3.94
CA ALA A 105 4.76 14.00 5.28
C ALA A 105 3.96 15.01 6.13
N ARG A 106 4.35 16.29 6.12
CA ARG A 106 3.60 17.35 6.83
C ARG A 106 2.20 17.58 6.27
N CYS A 107 2.04 17.44 4.95
CA CYS A 107 0.74 17.58 4.31
C CYS A 107 -0.21 16.42 4.68
N VAL A 108 0.29 15.20 4.68
CA VAL A 108 -0.54 14.01 4.91
C VAL A 108 -0.76 13.68 6.39
N GLN A 109 0.07 14.17 7.28
CA GLN A 109 0.00 13.85 8.70
C GLN A 109 -1.37 14.14 9.33
N PRO A 110 -2.00 15.32 9.12
CA PRO A 110 -3.32 15.59 9.67
C PRO A 110 -4.40 14.65 9.13
N GLU A 111 -4.29 14.25 7.88
CA GLU A 111 -5.24 13.32 7.24
C GLU A 111 -5.08 11.90 7.78
N LEU A 112 -3.84 11.45 7.97
CA LEU A 112 -3.58 10.17 8.63
C LEU A 112 -4.14 10.16 10.06
N GLU A 113 -4.04 11.26 10.80
CA GLU A 113 -4.60 11.39 12.14
C GLU A 113 -6.14 11.31 12.13
N GLN A 114 -6.79 11.96 11.15
CA GLN A 114 -8.25 11.90 10.99
C GLN A 114 -8.70 10.49 10.59
N LEU A 115 -8.06 9.87 9.60
CA LEU A 115 -8.33 8.50 9.19
C LEU A 115 -8.12 7.53 10.37
N TRP A 116 -7.04 7.73 11.12
CA TRP A 116 -6.77 6.91 12.30
C TRP A 116 -7.84 7.07 13.39
N ALA A 117 -8.29 8.28 13.65
CA ALA A 117 -9.35 8.54 14.62
C ALA A 117 -10.69 7.91 14.21
N ALA A 118 -10.95 7.82 12.90
CA ALA A 118 -12.19 7.25 12.38
C ALA A 118 -12.15 5.72 12.26
N PHE A 119 -11.02 5.14 11.86
CA PHE A 119 -10.91 3.73 11.46
C PHE A 119 -9.76 2.98 12.13
N GLY A 120 -8.87 3.65 12.84
CA GLY A 120 -7.70 3.05 13.46
C GLY A 120 -8.07 1.97 14.46
N GLY A 121 -7.34 0.88 14.46
CA GLY A 121 -7.56 -0.27 15.33
C GLY A 121 -6.26 -0.87 15.84
N ARG A 122 -6.37 -1.68 16.91
CA ARG A 122 -5.25 -2.43 17.44
C ARG A 122 -4.73 -3.43 16.40
N GLY A 123 -3.42 -3.47 16.20
CA GLY A 123 -2.80 -4.35 15.20
C GLY A 123 -2.93 -3.86 13.76
N TRP A 124 -3.30 -2.58 13.58
CA TRP A 124 -3.34 -1.92 12.28
C TRP A 124 -2.25 -0.86 12.16
N THR A 125 -1.96 -0.49 10.93
CA THR A 125 -1.10 0.65 10.61
C THR A 125 -1.67 1.39 9.41
N MET A 126 -1.60 2.71 9.47
CA MET A 126 -1.87 3.60 8.34
C MET A 126 -0.60 4.38 8.06
N PHE A 127 -0.21 4.51 6.82
CA PHE A 127 1.00 5.21 6.47
C PHE A 127 0.91 5.88 5.11
N CYS A 128 1.81 6.83 4.88
CA CYS A 128 2.08 7.36 3.56
C CYS A 128 3.47 6.92 3.12
N ALA A 129 3.56 6.43 1.90
CA ALA A 129 4.83 6.20 1.20
C ALA A 129 5.01 7.27 0.11
N ASN A 130 6.27 7.69 -0.13
CA ASN A 130 6.61 8.52 -1.28
C ASN A 130 6.59 7.68 -2.58
N ARG A 131 6.88 8.30 -3.73
CA ARG A 131 6.87 7.62 -5.04
C ARG A 131 7.83 6.44 -5.17
N GLU A 132 8.87 6.40 -4.35
CA GLU A 132 9.87 5.32 -4.30
C GLU A 132 9.52 4.22 -3.29
N GLY A 133 8.33 4.29 -2.67
CA GLY A 133 7.88 3.32 -1.66
C GLY A 133 8.54 3.49 -0.29
N LEU A 134 9.17 4.65 0.00
CA LEU A 134 9.69 4.97 1.32
C LEU A 134 8.56 5.46 2.23
N VAL A 135 8.36 4.82 3.38
CA VAL A 135 7.39 5.29 4.38
C VAL A 135 7.85 6.63 4.97
N ILE A 136 7.03 7.66 4.83
CA ILE A 136 7.35 9.05 5.24
C ILE A 136 6.48 9.56 6.38
N ALA A 137 5.32 8.96 6.61
CA ALA A 137 4.43 9.26 7.74
C ALA A 137 3.69 7.99 8.14
N GLN A 138 3.33 7.86 9.43
CA GLN A 138 2.68 6.66 9.93
C GLN A 138 1.84 6.97 11.17
N GLN A 139 0.70 6.24 11.29
CA GLN A 139 -0.09 6.05 12.50
C GLN A 139 -0.25 4.55 12.74
N ALA A 140 0.05 4.09 13.95
CA ALA A 140 -0.06 2.68 14.31
C ALA A 140 -0.30 2.50 15.80
N HIS A 141 -0.99 1.42 16.18
CA HIS A 141 -1.17 1.03 17.57
C HIS A 141 -1.27 -0.49 17.71
N GLY A 142 -0.68 -1.03 18.78
CA GLY A 142 -0.81 -2.45 19.08
C GLY A 142 -0.06 -3.37 18.11
N LEU A 143 1.02 -2.90 17.46
CA LEU A 143 1.82 -3.72 16.56
C LEU A 143 2.62 -4.82 17.28
N GLU A 144 2.65 -4.81 18.62
CA GLU A 144 3.18 -5.93 19.41
C GLU A 144 2.44 -7.23 19.14
N ASP A 145 1.14 -7.16 18.80
CA ASP A 145 0.30 -8.30 18.44
C ASP A 145 0.33 -8.61 16.93
N ALA A 146 0.95 -7.75 16.13
CA ALA A 146 1.03 -7.87 14.67
C ALA A 146 2.50 -7.82 14.19
N PRO A 147 3.33 -8.83 14.48
CA PRO A 147 4.76 -8.81 14.21
C PRO A 147 5.09 -8.64 12.71
N LEU A 148 4.22 -9.06 11.81
CA LEU A 148 4.38 -8.86 10.36
C LEU A 148 4.31 -7.38 9.94
N LEU A 149 3.63 -6.55 10.73
CA LEU A 149 3.45 -5.12 10.43
C LEU A 149 4.50 -4.22 11.12
N ARG A 150 5.23 -4.74 12.11
CA ARG A 150 6.28 -3.98 12.82
C ARG A 150 7.35 -3.37 11.91
N PRO A 151 7.77 -4.02 10.80
CA PRO A 151 8.74 -3.41 9.90
C PRO A 151 8.22 -2.17 9.17
N ILE A 152 6.89 -1.95 9.09
CA ILE A 152 6.31 -0.75 8.50
C ILE A 152 6.56 0.41 9.46
N GLN A 153 7.52 1.26 9.13
CA GLN A 153 7.89 2.41 9.94
C GLN A 153 8.55 3.50 9.09
N VAL A 154 8.49 4.74 9.54
CA VAL A 154 9.10 5.87 8.82
C VAL A 154 10.58 5.59 8.52
N GLY A 155 11.00 5.86 7.28
CA GLY A 155 12.33 5.56 6.78
C GLY A 155 12.50 4.14 6.22
N ARG A 156 11.47 3.30 6.25
CA ARG A 156 11.49 1.96 5.65
C ARG A 156 11.03 2.00 4.20
N ARG A 157 11.79 1.39 3.30
CA ARG A 157 11.39 1.15 1.93
C ARG A 157 10.57 -0.14 1.85
N LEU A 158 9.42 -0.05 1.15
CA LEU A 158 8.45 -1.15 1.00
C LEU A 158 8.10 -1.36 -0.49
N GLY A 159 9.12 -1.38 -1.34
CA GLY A 159 8.94 -1.59 -2.78
C GLY A 159 8.76 -3.06 -3.17
N GLU A 160 8.33 -3.30 -4.41
CA GLU A 160 8.14 -4.66 -4.94
C GLU A 160 9.43 -5.48 -5.00
N ALA A 161 10.57 -4.83 -5.13
CA ALA A 161 11.88 -5.49 -5.12
C ALA A 161 12.27 -6.03 -3.73
N GLU A 162 11.73 -5.44 -2.68
CA GLU A 162 12.03 -5.79 -1.29
C GLU A 162 11.03 -6.79 -0.72
N ILE A 163 9.73 -6.50 -0.89
CA ILE A 163 8.67 -7.24 -0.22
C ILE A 163 7.59 -7.79 -1.17
N GLY A 164 7.81 -7.69 -2.47
CA GLY A 164 6.84 -8.15 -3.47
C GLY A 164 5.57 -7.30 -3.52
N THR A 165 4.50 -7.88 -4.05
CA THR A 165 3.22 -7.22 -4.26
C THR A 165 2.56 -6.77 -2.96
N THR A 166 2.28 -5.48 -2.85
CA THR A 166 1.47 -4.85 -1.80
C THR A 166 0.57 -3.78 -2.43
N ALA A 167 -0.50 -3.36 -1.74
CA ALA A 167 -1.38 -2.34 -2.29
C ALA A 167 -0.67 -1.00 -2.58
N PRO A 168 0.18 -0.45 -1.68
CA PRO A 168 0.90 0.79 -2.00
C PRO A 168 1.84 0.64 -3.18
N ALA A 169 2.50 -0.50 -3.35
CA ALA A 169 3.37 -0.73 -4.49
C ALA A 169 2.59 -0.77 -5.83
N VAL A 170 1.40 -1.39 -5.83
CA VAL A 170 0.48 -1.37 -6.98
C VAL A 170 0.00 0.05 -7.26
N SER A 171 -0.47 0.78 -6.25
CA SER A 171 -0.98 2.15 -6.40
C SER A 171 0.07 3.10 -6.95
N LEU A 172 1.31 3.01 -6.48
CA LEU A 172 2.42 3.83 -6.95
C LEU A 172 2.82 3.51 -8.40
N ALA A 173 2.81 2.23 -8.78
CA ALA A 173 3.30 1.79 -10.08
C ALA A 173 2.25 1.93 -11.20
N ASP A 174 0.98 1.67 -10.91
CA ASP A 174 -0.10 1.61 -11.91
C ASP A 174 -1.05 2.81 -11.81
N ASP A 175 -0.83 3.75 -10.87
CA ASP A 175 -1.65 4.94 -10.64
C ASP A 175 -3.15 4.62 -10.46
N VAL A 176 -3.45 3.61 -9.63
CA VAL A 176 -4.81 3.16 -9.34
C VAL A 176 -4.99 2.85 -7.85
N PRO A 177 -6.20 3.02 -7.30
CA PRO A 177 -6.52 2.45 -6.00
C PRO A 177 -6.33 0.95 -6.02
N ALA A 178 -5.78 0.39 -4.95
CA ALA A 178 -5.51 -1.03 -4.86
C ALA A 178 -5.96 -1.62 -3.53
N LEU A 179 -6.57 -2.81 -3.61
CA LEU A 179 -6.77 -3.71 -2.47
C LEU A 179 -5.98 -4.98 -2.76
N VAL A 180 -5.12 -5.36 -1.84
CA VAL A 180 -4.36 -6.62 -1.89
C VAL A 180 -4.59 -7.35 -0.57
N ARG A 181 -5.11 -8.59 -0.65
CA ARG A 181 -5.48 -9.37 0.53
C ARG A 181 -5.07 -10.84 0.41
N GLY A 182 -4.61 -11.39 1.50
CA GLY A 182 -4.35 -12.82 1.56
C GLY A 182 -3.33 -13.26 0.50
N ASN A 183 -3.71 -14.27 -0.27
CA ASN A 183 -2.85 -14.85 -1.31
C ASN A 183 -2.75 -14.01 -2.60
N GLU A 184 -3.34 -12.81 -2.66
CA GLU A 184 -3.07 -11.83 -3.71
C GLU A 184 -1.68 -11.20 -3.55
N HIS A 185 -1.12 -11.18 -2.33
CA HIS A 185 0.30 -10.86 -2.13
C HIS A 185 1.19 -11.89 -2.81
N TYR A 186 2.29 -11.44 -3.43
CA TYR A 186 3.24 -12.34 -4.07
C TYR A 186 4.02 -13.17 -3.05
N LEU A 187 4.42 -12.58 -1.92
CA LEU A 187 5.02 -13.32 -0.81
C LEU A 187 3.97 -14.08 0.00
N GLN A 188 4.17 -15.39 0.16
CA GLN A 188 3.30 -16.27 0.97
C GLN A 188 3.21 -15.81 2.43
N ARG A 189 4.28 -15.18 2.93
CA ARG A 189 4.36 -14.65 4.30
C ARG A 189 3.27 -13.65 4.62
N PHE A 190 2.77 -12.93 3.60
CA PHE A 190 1.72 -11.92 3.75
C PHE A 190 0.29 -12.46 3.56
N ALA A 191 0.10 -13.79 3.49
CA ALA A 191 -1.23 -14.37 3.43
C ALA A 191 -2.19 -13.92 4.56
N PRO A 192 -1.73 -13.61 5.79
CA PRO A 192 -2.60 -13.04 6.83
C PRO A 192 -2.87 -11.53 6.69
N VAL A 193 -2.25 -10.84 5.74
CA VAL A 193 -2.27 -9.38 5.63
C VAL A 193 -3.32 -8.93 4.60
N PHE A 194 -3.95 -7.80 4.86
CA PHE A 194 -4.64 -7.00 3.85
C PHE A 194 -4.02 -5.59 3.80
N CYS A 195 -3.99 -5.01 2.61
CA CYS A 195 -3.55 -3.64 2.37
C CYS A 195 -4.57 -2.96 1.46
N LEU A 196 -4.95 -1.73 1.78
CA LEU A 196 -5.79 -0.86 0.95
C LEU A 196 -5.04 0.44 0.71
N SER A 197 -4.81 0.80 -0.53
CA SER A 197 -4.01 1.96 -0.89
C SER A 197 -4.66 2.84 -1.94
N GLU A 198 -4.40 4.15 -1.83
CA GLU A 198 -4.82 5.19 -2.75
C GLU A 198 -3.61 6.01 -3.18
N PRO A 199 -3.37 6.22 -4.50
CA PRO A 199 -2.28 7.07 -4.96
C PRO A 199 -2.56 8.55 -4.69
N LEU A 200 -1.53 9.29 -4.33
CA LEU A 200 -1.55 10.73 -4.16
C LEU A 200 -0.93 11.41 -5.36
N HIS A 201 -1.57 12.48 -5.81
CA HIS A 201 -1.10 13.24 -6.96
C HIS A 201 -0.69 14.66 -6.55
N ASP A 202 0.36 15.17 -7.18
CA ASP A 202 0.72 16.56 -7.13
C ASP A 202 -0.21 17.42 -8.01
N LEU A 203 0.04 18.72 -8.09
CA LEU A 203 -0.77 19.64 -8.91
C LEU A 203 -0.65 19.40 -10.41
N ASP A 204 0.44 18.81 -10.84
CA ASP A 204 0.68 18.47 -12.23
C ASP A 204 0.04 17.12 -12.60
N GLY A 205 -0.63 16.47 -11.62
CA GLY A 205 -1.32 15.20 -11.76
C GLY A 205 -0.37 13.98 -11.78
N GLN A 206 0.87 14.17 -11.32
CA GLN A 206 1.83 13.07 -11.21
C GLN A 206 1.72 12.40 -9.85
N VAL A 207 1.89 11.07 -9.80
CA VAL A 207 1.93 10.34 -8.54
C VAL A 207 3.11 10.82 -7.70
N CYS A 208 2.83 11.35 -6.52
CA CYS A 208 3.84 11.82 -5.57
C CYS A 208 3.97 10.93 -4.34
N GLY A 209 3.03 10.01 -4.13
CA GLY A 209 3.02 9.07 -3.01
C GLY A 209 1.77 8.21 -3.01
N ALA A 210 1.57 7.44 -1.95
CA ALA A 210 0.35 6.69 -1.70
C ALA A 210 0.03 6.65 -0.21
N ILE A 211 -1.24 6.73 0.14
CA ILE A 211 -1.74 6.45 1.50
C ILE A 211 -2.18 4.99 1.53
N ASP A 212 -1.87 4.31 2.62
CA ASP A 212 -2.18 2.89 2.81
C ASP A 212 -2.76 2.62 4.20
N ILE A 213 -3.69 1.67 4.24
CA ILE A 213 -4.24 1.07 5.46
C ILE A 213 -3.90 -0.42 5.42
N THR A 214 -3.11 -0.89 6.36
CA THR A 214 -2.69 -2.29 6.45
C THR A 214 -3.05 -2.89 7.79
N GLY A 215 -3.55 -4.12 7.77
CA GLY A 215 -3.91 -4.88 8.96
C GLY A 215 -3.79 -6.38 8.74
N LEU A 216 -4.04 -7.13 9.81
CA LEU A 216 -4.21 -8.59 9.70
C LEU A 216 -5.68 -8.88 9.37
N GLY A 217 -5.91 -9.69 8.33
CA GLY A 217 -7.22 -10.26 8.00
C GLY A 217 -7.59 -11.40 8.95
N GLU A 218 -8.90 -11.59 9.19
CA GLU A 218 -9.44 -12.78 9.87
C GLU A 218 -9.40 -14.01 8.95
#